data_71f392b13c02479eb73e18062ce0b5f0
#
_entry.id   71f392b13c02479eb73e18062ce0b5f0
#
_cell.length_a   1.000
_cell.length_b   1.000
_cell.length_c   1.000
_cell.angle_alpha   90.00
_cell.angle_beta   90.00
_cell.angle_gamma   90.00
#
_symmetry.space_group_name_H-M   'P 1'
#
loop_
_entity.id
_entity.type
_entity.pdbx_description
1 polymer ?
#
loop_
_entity_poly.entity_id
_entity_poly.type
_entity_poly.pdbx_seq_one_letter_code
_entity_poly.pdbx_strand_id
1 'polypeptide(L)'
;MSVVSTETLNRRIAAATGIVMASVLLSRILGFFREWTVAHQIGSSGVTDAYYAAFTLPDFLNYLIAGASLSVTFIPVFTKYAAENREDEGWHVFSTVVTVMGVAVVALVILGEIFAGRIATLIAPGFNPGERTLFIFLTRLMLPAQICFYEGSIFSAVQYAKGRFLIPSLAPLIYNTGIILGGVFLSSRYGITGFAVGVLGGAVCGNFLLQIYGAHLAGARFKPNFNIRHPGFWLFIKLSVPIMLAVSLSFADDWIIRWFGSYLQPASITWLSYGKVLMRVPLGLVGQAIGVASFPILAQLYSERKFEDLNRILNSTFKGLIFLLVPISALTIAQSQPLVHLVFSHTRLHEADLQATAATLAFFSIGMFAWGAQYIL
;
A
#
# COMPACT_ATOMS: atom_id res chain seq x y z
N MET A 1 34.83 16.27 -13.63
CA MET A 1 33.92 15.58 -12.67
C MET A 1 34.55 15.73 -11.29
N SER A 2 33.96 16.56 -10.41
CA SER A 2 34.40 16.68 -9.02
C SER A 2 34.13 15.37 -8.29
N VAL A 3 35.17 14.76 -7.73
CA VAL A 3 35.08 13.57 -6.87
C VAL A 3 34.21 13.96 -5.67
N VAL A 4 32.96 13.55 -5.67
CA VAL A 4 32.07 13.72 -4.50
C VAL A 4 32.70 12.91 -3.37
N SER A 5 33.10 13.56 -2.26
CA SER A 5 33.69 12.84 -1.14
C SER A 5 32.72 11.78 -0.59
N THR A 6 33.25 10.63 -0.18
CA THR A 6 32.47 9.52 0.41
C THR A 6 31.58 10.01 1.55
N GLU A 7 32.03 11.01 2.30
CA GLU A 7 31.28 11.62 3.39
C GLU A 7 30.04 12.40 2.92
N THR A 8 30.15 13.14 1.81
CA THR A 8 28.99 13.85 1.23
C THR A 8 27.97 12.88 0.63
N LEU A 9 28.41 11.78 0.06
CA LEU A 9 27.55 10.70 -0.44
C LEU A 9 26.78 10.02 0.72
N ASN A 10 27.48 9.67 1.79
CA ASN A 10 26.87 9.04 2.97
C ASN A 10 25.85 9.96 3.63
N ARG A 11 26.13 11.28 3.75
CA ARG A 11 25.15 12.26 4.26
C ARG A 11 23.89 12.34 3.41
N ARG A 12 24.02 12.32 2.08
CA ARG A 12 22.87 12.34 1.17
C ARG A 12 22.03 11.07 1.28
N ILE A 13 22.67 9.91 1.36
CA ILE A 13 21.97 8.62 1.55
C ILE A 13 21.24 8.62 2.90
N ALA A 14 21.92 9.03 3.98
CA ALA A 14 21.29 9.09 5.31
C ALA A 14 20.09 10.05 5.34
N ALA A 15 20.19 11.23 4.72
CA ALA A 15 19.09 12.18 4.64
C ALA A 15 17.90 11.62 3.82
N ALA A 16 18.19 10.99 2.67
CA ALA A 16 17.14 10.35 1.84
C ALA A 16 16.43 9.22 2.60
N THR A 17 17.20 8.36 3.25
CA THR A 17 16.67 7.26 4.09
C THR A 17 15.82 7.83 5.23
N GLY A 18 16.29 8.88 5.92
CA GLY A 18 15.55 9.54 7.00
C GLY A 18 14.21 10.10 6.53
N ILE A 19 14.18 10.77 5.37
CA ILE A 19 12.93 11.31 4.78
C ILE A 19 11.94 10.18 4.48
N VAL A 20 12.39 9.10 3.83
CA VAL A 20 11.52 7.96 3.48
C VAL A 20 11.01 7.27 4.75
N MET A 21 11.88 7.01 5.74
CA MET A 21 11.48 6.39 7.00
C MET A 21 10.48 7.24 7.78
N ALA A 22 10.72 8.54 7.90
CA ALA A 22 9.79 9.47 8.56
C ALA A 22 8.43 9.49 7.86
N SER A 23 8.42 9.52 6.53
CA SER A 23 7.18 9.47 5.75
C SER A 23 6.42 8.16 5.96
N VAL A 24 7.09 7.01 5.93
CA VAL A 24 6.46 5.70 6.17
C VAL A 24 5.85 5.66 7.57
N LEU A 25 6.55 6.14 8.60
CA LEU A 25 6.04 6.19 9.96
C LEU A 25 4.82 7.11 10.08
N LEU A 26 4.90 8.33 9.55
CA LEU A 26 3.81 9.29 9.55
C LEU A 26 2.60 8.76 8.76
N SER A 27 2.82 8.10 7.63
CA SER A 27 1.75 7.48 6.85
C SER A 27 1.02 6.37 7.62
N ARG A 28 1.75 5.58 8.41
CA ARG A 28 1.13 4.56 9.28
C ARG A 28 0.28 5.20 10.38
N ILE A 29 0.78 6.27 10.99
CA ILE A 29 0.04 7.05 11.99
C ILE A 29 -1.22 7.63 11.36
N LEU A 30 -1.12 8.28 10.20
CA LEU A 30 -2.28 8.80 9.48
C LEU A 30 -3.25 7.69 9.04
N GLY A 31 -2.73 6.54 8.61
CA GLY A 31 -3.56 5.38 8.30
C GLY A 31 -4.36 4.88 9.50
N PHE A 32 -3.74 4.86 10.67
CA PHE A 32 -4.43 4.55 11.93
C PHE A 32 -5.52 5.60 12.27
N PHE A 33 -5.19 6.89 12.17
CA PHE A 33 -6.16 7.97 12.36
C PHE A 33 -7.30 7.94 11.34
N ARG A 34 -7.06 7.50 10.11
CA ARG A 34 -8.10 7.27 9.12
C ARG A 34 -9.12 6.25 9.61
N GLU A 35 -8.67 5.09 10.08
CA GLU A 35 -9.56 4.04 10.61
C GLU A 35 -10.31 4.54 11.86
N TRP A 36 -9.62 5.25 12.74
CA TRP A 36 -10.25 5.87 13.90
C TRP A 36 -11.34 6.89 13.48
N THR A 37 -11.07 7.68 12.44
CA THR A 37 -12.05 8.65 11.90
C THR A 37 -13.28 7.96 11.32
N VAL A 38 -13.12 6.82 10.63
CA VAL A 38 -14.25 6.01 10.16
C VAL A 38 -15.09 5.52 11.35
N ALA A 39 -14.44 4.96 12.37
CA ALA A 39 -15.10 4.50 13.60
C ALA A 39 -15.83 5.64 14.33
N HIS A 40 -15.23 6.84 14.38
CA HIS A 40 -15.79 8.01 15.07
C HIS A 40 -16.96 8.64 14.31
N GLN A 41 -16.90 8.72 12.98
CA GLN A 41 -17.93 9.38 12.16
C GLN A 41 -19.09 8.46 11.79
N ILE A 42 -18.80 7.19 11.52
CA ILE A 42 -19.78 6.23 10.97
C ILE A 42 -20.09 5.11 11.97
N GLY A 43 -19.09 4.61 12.70
CA GLY A 43 -19.23 3.45 13.59
C GLY A 43 -18.95 2.14 12.86
N SER A 44 -19.64 1.05 13.29
CA SER A 44 -19.56 -0.26 12.68
C SER A 44 -20.97 -0.75 12.27
N SER A 45 -21.10 -1.20 11.02
CA SER A 45 -22.37 -1.62 10.44
C SER A 45 -22.14 -2.26 9.07
N GLY A 46 -23.18 -2.79 8.42
CA GLY A 46 -23.11 -3.22 7.03
C GLY A 46 -22.68 -2.12 6.04
N VAL A 47 -22.90 -0.84 6.40
CA VAL A 47 -22.42 0.31 5.61
C VAL A 47 -20.89 0.38 5.60
N THR A 48 -20.28 0.23 6.77
CA THR A 48 -18.81 0.20 6.89
C THR A 48 -18.21 -1.08 6.32
N ASP A 49 -18.91 -2.23 6.42
CA ASP A 49 -18.52 -3.45 5.75
C ASP A 49 -18.47 -3.29 4.22
N ALA A 50 -19.49 -2.67 3.63
CA ALA A 50 -19.53 -2.35 2.21
C ALA A 50 -18.37 -1.43 1.79
N TYR A 51 -18.00 -0.46 2.64
CA TYR A 51 -16.87 0.43 2.41
C TYR A 51 -15.54 -0.33 2.40
N TYR A 52 -15.27 -1.15 3.43
CA TYR A 52 -14.04 -1.95 3.46
C TYR A 52 -13.98 -2.97 2.34
N ALA A 53 -15.10 -3.60 2.00
CA ALA A 53 -15.17 -4.49 0.85
C ALA A 53 -14.88 -3.77 -0.47
N ALA A 54 -15.31 -2.49 -0.59
CA ALA A 54 -15.16 -1.71 -1.82
C ALA A 54 -13.69 -1.42 -2.21
N PHE A 55 -12.75 -1.52 -1.28
CA PHE A 55 -11.32 -1.45 -1.59
C PHE A 55 -10.78 -2.70 -2.29
N THR A 56 -11.48 -3.83 -2.24
CA THR A 56 -10.95 -5.11 -2.71
C THR A 56 -10.52 -5.07 -4.18
N LEU A 57 -11.38 -4.60 -5.07
CA LEU A 57 -11.04 -4.51 -6.50
C LEU A 57 -9.99 -3.41 -6.79
N PRO A 58 -10.13 -2.19 -6.25
CA PRO A 58 -9.07 -1.18 -6.34
C PRO A 58 -7.72 -1.67 -5.84
N ASP A 59 -7.65 -2.28 -4.66
CA ASP A 59 -6.40 -2.78 -4.08
C ASP A 59 -5.80 -3.90 -4.92
N PHE A 60 -6.63 -4.82 -5.44
CA PHE A 60 -6.16 -5.87 -6.37
C PHE A 60 -5.49 -5.26 -7.61
N LEU A 61 -6.13 -4.27 -8.24
CA LEU A 61 -5.52 -3.59 -9.37
C LEU A 61 -4.24 -2.84 -8.96
N ASN A 62 -4.22 -2.23 -7.77
CA ASN A 62 -3.03 -1.58 -7.25
C ASN A 62 -1.87 -2.58 -7.08
N TYR A 63 -2.12 -3.73 -6.46
CA TYR A 63 -1.10 -4.78 -6.32
C TYR A 63 -0.65 -5.34 -7.67
N LEU A 64 -1.58 -5.53 -8.59
CA LEU A 64 -1.29 -6.06 -9.92
C LEU A 64 -0.48 -5.09 -10.78
N ILE A 65 -0.79 -3.78 -10.74
CA ILE A 65 -0.30 -2.82 -11.74
C ILE A 65 0.67 -1.79 -11.15
N ALA A 66 0.32 -1.21 -9.99
CA ALA A 66 1.00 -0.04 -9.43
C ALA A 66 1.85 -0.34 -8.19
N GLY A 67 1.84 -1.57 -7.69
CA GLY A 67 2.62 -1.95 -6.52
C GLY A 67 4.07 -1.46 -6.63
N ALA A 68 4.80 -1.43 -5.53
CA ALA A 68 6.21 -0.99 -5.45
C ALA A 68 7.11 -1.52 -6.58
N SER A 69 6.61 -2.53 -7.31
CA SER A 69 7.24 -3.13 -8.48
C SER A 69 7.59 -2.16 -9.60
N LEU A 70 6.74 -1.17 -9.91
CA LEU A 70 7.00 -0.28 -11.04
C LEU A 70 8.20 0.64 -10.79
N SER A 71 8.31 1.20 -9.59
CA SER A 71 9.50 1.98 -9.23
C SER A 71 10.75 1.11 -9.20
N VAL A 72 10.66 -0.09 -8.63
CA VAL A 72 11.79 -1.03 -8.53
C VAL A 72 12.27 -1.51 -9.90
N THR A 73 11.34 -1.73 -10.85
CA THR A 73 11.69 -2.21 -12.19
C THR A 73 12.05 -1.09 -13.16
N PHE A 74 11.41 0.07 -13.04
CA PHE A 74 11.66 1.20 -13.94
C PHE A 74 12.99 1.90 -13.65
N ILE A 75 13.35 2.09 -12.37
CA ILE A 75 14.58 2.79 -11.98
C ILE A 75 15.82 2.15 -12.64
N PRO A 76 16.08 0.82 -12.58
CA PRO A 76 17.22 0.21 -13.24
C PRO A 76 17.21 0.39 -14.76
N VAL A 77 16.04 0.33 -15.40
CA VAL A 77 15.93 0.52 -16.85
C VAL A 77 16.31 1.96 -17.22
N PHE A 78 15.77 2.95 -16.52
CA PHE A 78 16.06 4.36 -16.78
C PHE A 78 17.51 4.74 -16.48
N THR A 79 18.05 4.30 -15.34
CA THR A 79 19.41 4.61 -14.92
C THR A 79 20.46 3.97 -15.82
N LYS A 80 20.16 2.80 -16.42
CA LYS A 80 21.04 2.18 -17.43
C LYS A 80 21.25 3.11 -18.62
N TYR A 81 20.16 3.64 -19.21
CA TYR A 81 20.26 4.59 -20.34
C TYR A 81 20.98 5.88 -19.95
N ALA A 82 20.73 6.38 -18.74
CA ALA A 82 21.43 7.57 -18.24
C ALA A 82 22.94 7.33 -18.06
N ALA A 83 23.34 6.15 -17.57
CA ALA A 83 24.76 5.78 -17.41
C ALA A 83 25.49 5.60 -18.75
N GLU A 84 24.77 5.16 -19.79
CA GLU A 84 25.29 5.02 -21.16
C GLU A 84 25.31 6.36 -21.94
N ASN A 85 25.02 7.50 -21.31
CA ASN A 85 24.83 8.82 -21.94
C ASN A 85 23.72 8.84 -23.03
N ARG A 86 22.73 7.98 -22.91
CA ARG A 86 21.56 7.84 -23.80
C ARG A 86 20.27 8.26 -23.08
N GLU A 87 20.33 9.34 -22.34
CA GLU A 87 19.21 9.78 -21.49
C GLU A 87 17.93 10.08 -22.30
N ASP A 88 18.08 10.57 -23.55
CA ASP A 88 16.92 10.80 -24.43
C ASP A 88 16.18 9.51 -24.78
N GLU A 89 16.88 8.40 -24.93
CA GLU A 89 16.24 7.09 -25.09
C GLU A 89 15.55 6.64 -23.80
N GLY A 90 16.16 6.93 -22.63
CA GLY A 90 15.51 6.73 -21.34
C GLY A 90 14.18 7.45 -21.24
N TRP A 91 14.11 8.71 -21.70
CA TRP A 91 12.86 9.49 -21.78
C TRP A 91 11.87 8.94 -22.79
N HIS A 92 12.35 8.35 -23.86
CA HIS A 92 11.52 7.67 -24.85
C HIS A 92 10.87 6.41 -24.23
N VAL A 93 11.64 5.59 -23.53
CA VAL A 93 11.11 4.41 -22.78
C VAL A 93 10.12 4.85 -21.71
N PHE A 94 10.45 5.89 -20.92
CA PHE A 94 9.55 6.47 -19.93
C PHE A 94 8.20 6.84 -20.56
N SER A 95 8.22 7.60 -21.65
CA SER A 95 7.01 8.04 -22.34
C SER A 95 6.19 6.87 -22.89
N THR A 96 6.87 5.82 -23.41
CA THR A 96 6.21 4.60 -23.88
C THR A 96 5.54 3.86 -22.73
N VAL A 97 6.24 3.68 -21.60
CA VAL A 97 5.69 3.00 -20.41
C VAL A 97 4.48 3.75 -19.87
N VAL A 98 4.59 5.06 -19.64
CA VAL A 98 3.48 5.91 -19.18
C VAL A 98 2.28 5.78 -20.10
N THR A 99 2.48 5.91 -21.42
CA THR A 99 1.38 5.93 -22.39
C THR A 99 0.73 4.55 -22.56
N VAL A 100 1.54 3.50 -22.83
CA VAL A 100 0.99 2.17 -23.17
C VAL A 100 0.37 1.52 -21.95
N MET A 101 1.08 1.53 -20.83
CA MET A 101 0.56 0.93 -19.60
C MET A 101 -0.55 1.80 -19.00
N GLY A 102 -0.48 3.13 -19.13
CA GLY A 102 -1.58 4.02 -18.74
C GLY A 102 -2.88 3.70 -19.46
N VAL A 103 -2.83 3.48 -20.77
CA VAL A 103 -3.99 3.02 -21.56
C VAL A 103 -4.47 1.65 -21.09
N ALA A 104 -3.57 0.73 -20.79
CA ALA A 104 -3.93 -0.59 -20.25
C ALA A 104 -4.63 -0.47 -18.88
N VAL A 105 -4.14 0.40 -17.99
CA VAL A 105 -4.77 0.67 -16.68
C VAL A 105 -6.16 1.28 -16.84
N VAL A 106 -6.31 2.26 -17.73
CA VAL A 106 -7.62 2.86 -18.04
C VAL A 106 -8.59 1.80 -18.56
N ALA A 107 -8.14 0.91 -19.46
CA ALA A 107 -8.96 -0.19 -19.94
C ALA A 107 -9.38 -1.14 -18.82
N LEU A 108 -8.47 -1.49 -17.90
CA LEU A 108 -8.78 -2.32 -16.74
C LEU A 108 -9.75 -1.64 -15.77
N VAL A 109 -9.62 -0.35 -15.54
CA VAL A 109 -10.57 0.44 -14.74
C VAL A 109 -11.95 0.41 -15.41
N ILE A 110 -12.05 0.66 -16.71
CA ILE A 110 -13.32 0.59 -17.45
C ILE A 110 -13.94 -0.80 -17.36
N LEU A 111 -13.15 -1.86 -17.52
CA LEU A 111 -13.63 -3.24 -17.34
C LEU A 111 -14.12 -3.47 -15.91
N GLY A 112 -13.37 -2.99 -14.91
CA GLY A 112 -13.78 -3.04 -13.50
C GLY A 112 -15.11 -2.34 -13.25
N GLU A 113 -15.32 -1.14 -13.84
CA GLU A 113 -16.58 -0.39 -13.77
C GLU A 113 -17.76 -1.17 -14.36
N ILE A 114 -17.57 -1.77 -15.56
CA ILE A 114 -18.60 -2.55 -16.25
C ILE A 114 -18.95 -3.81 -15.43
N PHE A 115 -17.94 -4.51 -14.96
CA PHE A 115 -18.12 -5.79 -14.27
C PHE A 115 -18.25 -5.67 -12.75
N ALA A 116 -18.24 -4.45 -12.16
CA ALA A 116 -18.30 -4.22 -10.72
C ALA A 116 -19.43 -5.01 -10.03
N GLY A 117 -20.60 -5.10 -10.64
CA GLY A 117 -21.72 -5.88 -10.09
C GLY A 117 -21.45 -7.39 -10.01
N ARG A 118 -20.82 -7.98 -11.04
CA ARG A 118 -20.44 -9.42 -11.03
C ARG A 118 -19.29 -9.68 -10.06
N ILE A 119 -18.31 -8.78 -10.03
CA ILE A 119 -17.16 -8.87 -9.14
C ILE A 119 -17.63 -8.77 -7.68
N ALA A 120 -18.60 -7.88 -7.39
CA ALA A 120 -19.20 -7.76 -6.06
C ALA A 120 -19.78 -9.09 -5.56
N THR A 121 -20.43 -9.87 -6.42
CA THR A 121 -20.97 -11.20 -6.06
C THR A 121 -19.89 -12.25 -5.79
N LEU A 122 -18.68 -12.06 -6.34
CA LEU A 122 -17.54 -12.95 -6.10
C LEU A 122 -16.77 -12.57 -4.83
N ILE A 123 -16.68 -11.26 -4.52
CA ILE A 123 -15.92 -10.77 -3.37
C ILE A 123 -16.72 -10.91 -2.07
N ALA A 124 -18.00 -10.53 -2.09
CA ALA A 124 -18.86 -10.52 -0.91
C ALA A 124 -20.26 -11.09 -1.24
N PRO A 125 -20.35 -12.41 -1.48
CA PRO A 125 -21.61 -13.04 -1.91
C PRO A 125 -22.70 -13.00 -0.84
N GLY A 126 -22.34 -12.92 0.43
CA GLY A 126 -23.27 -12.90 1.56
C GLY A 126 -23.91 -11.54 1.85
N PHE A 127 -23.51 -10.47 1.17
CA PHE A 127 -24.11 -9.15 1.38
C PHE A 127 -25.58 -9.11 0.99
N ASN A 128 -26.37 -8.42 1.82
CA ASN A 128 -27.76 -8.11 1.49
C ASN A 128 -27.84 -7.13 0.30
N PRO A 129 -29.04 -6.95 -0.33
CA PRO A 129 -29.17 -6.10 -1.52
C PRO A 129 -28.74 -4.64 -1.29
N GLY A 130 -28.97 -4.08 -0.09
CA GLY A 130 -28.57 -2.70 0.25
C GLY A 130 -27.06 -2.57 0.37
N GLU A 131 -26.39 -3.44 1.11
CA GLU A 131 -24.93 -3.49 1.24
C GLU A 131 -24.25 -3.72 -0.11
N ARG A 132 -24.79 -4.63 -0.92
CA ARG A 132 -24.27 -4.90 -2.26
C ARG A 132 -24.35 -3.67 -3.18
N THR A 133 -25.48 -2.96 -3.17
CA THR A 133 -25.67 -1.75 -3.97
C THR A 133 -24.66 -0.67 -3.55
N LEU A 134 -24.50 -0.46 -2.25
CA LEU A 134 -23.53 0.48 -1.70
C LEU A 134 -22.08 0.06 -2.03
N PHE A 135 -21.76 -1.21 -1.87
CA PHE A 135 -20.45 -1.77 -2.24
C PHE A 135 -20.11 -1.49 -3.70
N ILE A 136 -21.00 -1.79 -4.65
CA ILE A 136 -20.80 -1.55 -6.08
C ILE A 136 -20.59 -0.05 -6.34
N PHE A 137 -21.42 0.79 -5.73
CA PHE A 137 -21.33 2.25 -5.88
C PHE A 137 -19.98 2.79 -5.38
N LEU A 138 -19.56 2.38 -4.16
CA LEU A 138 -18.29 2.82 -3.57
C LEU A 138 -17.08 2.29 -4.35
N THR A 139 -17.13 1.04 -4.82
CA THR A 139 -16.09 0.47 -5.69
C THR A 139 -15.92 1.31 -6.95
N ARG A 140 -17.01 1.63 -7.65
CA ARG A 140 -16.99 2.47 -8.86
C ARG A 140 -16.44 3.86 -8.57
N LEU A 141 -16.82 4.47 -7.46
CA LEU A 141 -16.32 5.79 -7.08
C LEU A 141 -14.81 5.80 -6.83
N MET A 142 -14.25 4.73 -6.25
CA MET A 142 -12.83 4.65 -5.88
C MET A 142 -11.94 4.07 -6.99
N LEU A 143 -12.50 3.31 -7.93
CA LEU A 143 -11.74 2.59 -8.96
C LEU A 143 -10.90 3.51 -9.86
N PRO A 144 -11.36 4.71 -10.28
CA PRO A 144 -10.56 5.65 -11.06
C PRO A 144 -9.27 6.13 -10.37
N ALA A 145 -9.20 6.04 -9.02
CA ALA A 145 -7.98 6.36 -8.28
C ALA A 145 -6.78 5.48 -8.70
N GLN A 146 -7.03 4.30 -9.28
CA GLN A 146 -5.97 3.39 -9.73
C GLN A 146 -5.16 3.98 -10.89
N ILE A 147 -5.77 4.81 -11.74
CA ILE A 147 -5.07 5.57 -12.79
C ILE A 147 -4.08 6.53 -12.12
N CYS A 148 -4.51 7.24 -11.07
CA CYS A 148 -3.66 8.17 -10.34
C CYS A 148 -2.49 7.45 -9.63
N PHE A 149 -2.73 6.28 -9.05
CA PHE A 149 -1.68 5.47 -8.40
C PHE A 149 -0.66 4.97 -9.42
N TYR A 150 -1.12 4.45 -10.54
CA TYR A 150 -0.24 3.97 -11.60
C TYR A 150 0.66 5.09 -12.14
N GLU A 151 0.06 6.15 -12.65
CA GLU A 151 0.80 7.27 -13.22
C GLU A 151 1.75 7.89 -12.19
N GLY A 152 1.26 8.11 -10.97
CA GLY A 152 2.07 8.63 -9.87
C GLY A 152 3.26 7.76 -9.52
N SER A 153 3.15 6.44 -9.60
CA SER A 153 4.25 5.52 -9.30
C SER A 153 5.38 5.64 -10.33
N ILE A 154 5.08 5.79 -11.61
CA ILE A 154 6.07 5.98 -12.67
C ILE A 154 6.72 7.37 -12.58
N PHE A 155 5.93 8.43 -12.33
CA PHE A 155 6.50 9.76 -12.10
C PHE A 155 7.35 9.83 -10.84
N SER A 156 7.01 9.08 -9.79
CA SER A 156 7.84 8.93 -8.59
C SER A 156 9.14 8.21 -8.88
N ALA A 157 9.12 7.17 -9.74
CA ALA A 157 10.31 6.42 -10.11
C ALA A 157 11.38 7.30 -10.79
N VAL A 158 10.94 8.24 -11.65
CA VAL A 158 11.85 9.25 -12.25
C VAL A 158 12.49 10.12 -11.16
N GLN A 159 11.71 10.57 -10.18
CA GLN A 159 12.22 11.39 -9.08
C GLN A 159 13.25 10.62 -8.25
N TYR A 160 12.98 9.35 -7.92
CA TYR A 160 13.92 8.48 -7.23
C TYR A 160 15.20 8.25 -8.05
N ALA A 161 15.08 8.00 -9.36
CA ALA A 161 16.23 7.85 -10.26
C ALA A 161 17.12 9.11 -10.32
N LYS A 162 16.52 10.28 -10.14
CA LYS A 162 17.22 11.58 -10.05
C LYS A 162 17.61 11.98 -8.61
N GLY A 163 17.49 11.06 -7.63
CA GLY A 163 17.87 11.29 -6.22
C GLY A 163 16.94 12.24 -5.46
N ARG A 164 15.71 12.41 -5.91
CA ARG A 164 14.71 13.28 -5.26
C ARG A 164 13.67 12.42 -4.53
N PHE A 165 13.74 12.40 -3.20
CA PHE A 165 12.94 11.50 -2.36
C PHE A 165 11.76 12.19 -1.67
N LEU A 166 11.82 13.51 -1.47
CA LEU A 166 10.84 14.24 -0.62
C LEU A 166 9.42 14.17 -1.21
N ILE A 167 9.24 14.60 -2.47
CA ILE A 167 7.90 14.68 -3.07
C ILE A 167 7.23 13.29 -3.19
N PRO A 168 7.90 12.24 -3.68
CA PRO A 168 7.32 10.90 -3.64
C PRO A 168 6.91 10.43 -2.25
N SER A 169 7.71 10.77 -1.24
CA SER A 169 7.42 10.41 0.15
C SER A 169 6.18 11.11 0.72
N LEU A 170 5.74 12.23 0.17
CA LEU A 170 4.52 12.93 0.61
C LEU A 170 3.22 12.30 0.09
N ALA A 171 3.28 11.50 -0.98
CA ALA A 171 2.08 10.92 -1.61
C ALA A 171 1.18 10.16 -0.63
N PRO A 172 1.68 9.19 0.16
CA PRO A 172 0.83 8.44 1.09
C PRO A 172 0.31 9.30 2.25
N LEU A 173 0.99 10.38 2.61
CA LEU A 173 0.52 11.33 3.63
C LEU A 173 -0.69 12.11 3.12
N ILE A 174 -0.58 12.67 1.91
CA ILE A 174 -1.65 13.43 1.28
C ILE A 174 -2.85 12.53 1.00
N TYR A 175 -2.61 11.29 0.56
CA TYR A 175 -3.67 10.32 0.33
C TYR A 175 -4.48 10.03 1.61
N ASN A 176 -3.82 9.67 2.70
CA ASN A 176 -4.50 9.42 3.97
C ASN A 176 -5.19 10.68 4.52
N THR A 177 -4.54 11.84 4.41
CA THR A 177 -5.14 13.12 4.79
C THR A 177 -6.39 13.43 3.96
N GLY A 178 -6.36 13.16 2.66
CA GLY A 178 -7.52 13.31 1.77
C GLY A 178 -8.72 12.48 2.22
N ILE A 179 -8.49 11.23 2.61
CA ILE A 179 -9.56 10.34 3.14
C ILE A 179 -10.11 10.88 4.46
N ILE A 180 -9.24 11.30 5.37
CA ILE A 180 -9.64 11.88 6.68
C ILE A 180 -10.46 13.15 6.46
N LEU A 181 -9.99 14.07 5.62
CA LEU A 181 -10.70 15.31 5.33
C LEU A 181 -12.05 15.03 4.64
N GLY A 182 -12.08 14.12 3.66
CA GLY A 182 -13.32 13.67 3.03
C GLY A 182 -14.32 13.11 4.05
N GLY A 183 -13.83 12.28 4.99
CA GLY A 183 -14.64 11.77 6.09
C GLY A 183 -15.15 12.89 7.02
N VAL A 184 -14.25 13.74 7.51
CA VAL A 184 -14.62 14.79 8.50
C VAL A 184 -15.58 15.81 7.91
N PHE A 185 -15.34 16.29 6.68
CA PHE A 185 -16.14 17.38 6.12
C PHE A 185 -17.36 16.93 5.33
N LEU A 186 -17.33 15.72 4.75
CA LEU A 186 -18.42 15.27 3.88
C LEU A 186 -19.31 14.19 4.52
N SER A 187 -18.89 13.51 5.59
CA SER A 187 -19.67 12.41 6.15
C SER A 187 -20.98 12.87 6.79
N SER A 188 -21.05 14.09 7.30
CA SER A 188 -22.28 14.66 7.85
C SER A 188 -23.42 14.74 6.83
N ARG A 189 -23.09 14.92 5.54
CA ARG A 189 -24.06 15.05 4.45
C ARG A 189 -24.17 13.78 3.58
N TYR A 190 -23.06 13.08 3.36
CA TYR A 190 -22.97 11.96 2.42
C TYR A 190 -22.61 10.63 3.10
N GLY A 191 -22.56 10.58 4.43
CA GLY A 191 -22.20 9.37 5.17
C GLY A 191 -20.83 8.82 4.74
N ILE A 192 -20.75 7.51 4.59
CA ILE A 192 -19.52 6.80 4.21
C ILE A 192 -18.98 7.19 2.82
N THR A 193 -19.85 7.70 1.93
CA THR A 193 -19.45 8.18 0.60
C THR A 193 -18.45 9.33 0.69
N GLY A 194 -18.50 10.15 1.77
CA GLY A 194 -17.53 11.22 1.99
C GLY A 194 -16.10 10.70 2.10
N PHE A 195 -15.89 9.55 2.74
CA PHE A 195 -14.58 8.89 2.78
C PHE A 195 -14.14 8.40 1.40
N ALA A 196 -15.05 7.81 0.62
CA ALA A 196 -14.75 7.35 -0.74
C ALA A 196 -14.38 8.50 -1.70
N VAL A 197 -15.05 9.65 -1.59
CA VAL A 197 -14.66 10.89 -2.28
C VAL A 197 -13.27 11.33 -1.83
N GLY A 198 -12.96 11.23 -0.53
CA GLY A 198 -11.64 11.49 0.02
C GLY A 198 -10.55 10.58 -0.53
N VAL A 199 -10.87 9.29 -0.79
CA VAL A 199 -9.96 8.35 -1.47
C VAL A 199 -9.58 8.86 -2.84
N LEU A 200 -10.58 9.22 -3.66
CA LEU A 200 -10.33 9.72 -5.02
C LEU A 200 -9.59 11.07 -4.99
N GLY A 201 -10.04 12.01 -4.15
CA GLY A 201 -9.39 13.33 -4.01
C GLY A 201 -7.95 13.23 -3.52
N GLY A 202 -7.69 12.38 -2.53
CA GLY A 202 -6.34 12.12 -2.02
C GLY A 202 -5.42 11.48 -3.07
N ALA A 203 -5.94 10.54 -3.87
CA ALA A 203 -5.20 9.95 -4.98
C ALA A 203 -4.87 10.97 -6.07
N VAL A 204 -5.84 11.80 -6.47
CA VAL A 204 -5.61 12.86 -7.46
C VAL A 204 -4.57 13.86 -6.98
N CYS A 205 -4.69 14.36 -5.75
CA CYS A 205 -3.76 15.38 -5.24
C CYS A 205 -2.38 14.79 -4.92
N GLY A 206 -2.31 13.67 -4.20
CA GLY A 206 -1.05 13.11 -3.69
C GLY A 206 -0.31 12.24 -4.70
N ASN A 207 -1.04 11.35 -5.37
CA ASN A 207 -0.42 10.36 -6.25
C ASN A 207 -0.38 10.79 -7.72
N PHE A 208 -1.21 11.74 -8.15
CA PHE A 208 -1.19 12.22 -9.52
C PHE A 208 -0.57 13.62 -9.65
N LEU A 209 -1.26 14.66 -9.22
CA LEU A 209 -0.82 16.04 -9.45
C LEU A 209 0.53 16.35 -8.79
N LEU A 210 0.72 15.95 -7.54
CA LEU A 210 1.98 16.18 -6.85
C LEU A 210 3.15 15.43 -7.51
N GLN A 211 2.92 14.20 -7.99
CA GLN A 211 3.99 13.42 -8.62
C GLN A 211 4.37 13.94 -10.00
N ILE A 212 3.40 14.41 -10.79
CA ILE A 212 3.68 15.11 -12.05
C ILE A 212 4.51 16.38 -11.79
N TYR A 213 4.11 17.18 -10.79
CA TYR A 213 4.86 18.36 -10.40
C TYR A 213 6.30 18.02 -9.98
N GLY A 214 6.47 17.00 -9.13
CA GLY A 214 7.78 16.56 -8.69
C GLY A 214 8.65 16.00 -9.83
N ALA A 215 8.06 15.25 -10.74
CA ALA A 215 8.76 14.74 -11.92
C ALA A 215 9.18 15.88 -12.88
N HIS A 216 8.31 16.88 -13.07
CA HIS A 216 8.64 18.09 -13.85
C HIS A 216 9.85 18.82 -13.23
N LEU A 217 9.86 19.02 -11.92
CA LEU A 217 11.02 19.59 -11.21
C LEU A 217 12.28 18.73 -11.35
N ALA A 218 12.13 17.40 -11.48
CA ALA A 218 13.24 16.48 -11.72
C ALA A 218 13.71 16.47 -13.18
N GLY A 219 13.11 17.26 -14.06
CA GLY A 219 13.46 17.38 -15.47
C GLY A 219 12.83 16.30 -16.35
N ALA A 220 11.70 15.72 -15.92
CA ALA A 220 10.98 14.73 -16.72
C ALA A 220 10.53 15.30 -18.07
N ARG A 221 10.77 14.51 -19.12
CA ARG A 221 10.38 14.84 -20.50
C ARG A 221 9.39 13.79 -20.96
N PHE A 222 8.10 14.13 -20.90
CA PHE A 222 7.02 13.26 -21.35
C PHE A 222 6.52 13.69 -22.72
N LYS A 223 6.45 12.73 -23.66
CA LYS A 223 5.78 12.87 -24.96
C LYS A 223 5.00 11.59 -25.23
N PRO A 224 3.66 11.61 -25.36
CA PRO A 224 2.87 10.41 -25.63
C PRO A 224 3.48 9.57 -26.75
N ASN A 225 3.72 8.29 -26.49
CA ASN A 225 4.43 7.42 -27.40
C ASN A 225 3.94 5.97 -27.27
N PHE A 226 3.69 5.33 -28.41
CA PHE A 226 3.22 3.94 -28.49
C PHE A 226 4.27 2.99 -29.08
N ASN A 227 5.57 3.32 -28.98
CA ASN A 227 6.63 2.49 -29.53
C ASN A 227 6.87 1.23 -28.67
N ILE A 228 5.93 0.29 -28.73
CA ILE A 228 6.04 -1.02 -28.06
C ILE A 228 7.19 -1.90 -28.59
N ARG A 229 7.81 -1.54 -29.72
CA ARG A 229 8.94 -2.29 -30.30
C ARG A 229 10.26 -1.95 -29.62
N HIS A 230 10.31 -0.92 -28.80
CA HIS A 230 11.54 -0.49 -28.15
C HIS A 230 12.05 -1.55 -27.14
N PRO A 231 13.34 -1.98 -27.21
CA PRO A 231 13.87 -3.02 -26.31
C PRO A 231 13.73 -2.69 -24.81
N GLY A 232 13.87 -1.41 -24.45
CA GLY A 232 13.71 -0.94 -23.07
C GLY A 232 12.30 -1.13 -22.52
N PHE A 233 11.26 -1.04 -23.36
CA PHE A 233 9.89 -1.34 -22.95
C PHE A 233 9.73 -2.83 -22.60
N TRP A 234 10.24 -3.72 -23.44
CA TRP A 234 10.18 -5.17 -23.16
C TRP A 234 11.03 -5.59 -21.97
N LEU A 235 12.17 -4.94 -21.75
CA LEU A 235 12.97 -5.15 -20.55
C LEU A 235 12.16 -4.76 -19.29
N PHE A 236 11.49 -3.61 -19.32
CA PHE A 236 10.59 -3.20 -18.23
C PHE A 236 9.47 -4.23 -17.99
N ILE A 237 8.76 -4.66 -19.03
CA ILE A 237 7.69 -5.67 -18.91
C ILE A 237 8.22 -6.98 -18.33
N LYS A 238 9.34 -7.49 -18.85
CA LYS A 238 9.97 -8.74 -18.39
C LYS A 238 10.34 -8.70 -16.91
N LEU A 239 10.80 -7.55 -16.41
CA LEU A 239 11.13 -7.38 -15.00
C LEU A 239 9.87 -7.18 -14.13
N SER A 240 8.85 -6.51 -14.66
CA SER A 240 7.62 -6.17 -13.90
C SER A 240 6.71 -7.36 -13.69
N VAL A 241 6.45 -8.18 -14.71
CA VAL A 241 5.44 -9.27 -14.65
C VAL A 241 5.68 -10.25 -13.50
N PRO A 242 6.87 -10.78 -13.25
CA PRO A 242 7.11 -11.69 -12.14
C PRO A 242 6.83 -11.06 -10.77
N ILE A 243 7.22 -9.78 -10.60
CA ILE A 243 7.03 -9.05 -9.35
C ILE A 243 5.53 -8.73 -9.15
N MET A 244 4.83 -8.32 -10.21
CA MET A 244 3.38 -8.08 -10.18
C MET A 244 2.62 -9.34 -9.74
N LEU A 245 2.96 -10.50 -10.28
CA LEU A 245 2.35 -11.77 -9.89
C LEU A 245 2.66 -12.13 -8.43
N ALA A 246 3.92 -11.99 -8.00
CA ALA A 246 4.31 -12.28 -6.62
C ALA A 246 3.59 -11.39 -5.60
N VAL A 247 3.50 -10.08 -5.88
CA VAL A 247 2.83 -9.11 -4.99
C VAL A 247 1.31 -9.31 -4.98
N SER A 248 0.70 -9.69 -6.12
CA SER A 248 -0.75 -9.93 -6.19
C SER A 248 -1.22 -11.11 -5.34
N LEU A 249 -0.35 -12.07 -5.02
CA LEU A 249 -0.68 -13.17 -4.10
C LEU A 249 -0.95 -12.66 -2.68
N SER A 250 -0.32 -11.58 -2.25
CA SER A 250 -0.55 -10.96 -0.94
C SER A 250 -1.99 -10.41 -0.78
N PHE A 251 -2.70 -10.25 -1.88
CA PHE A 251 -4.09 -9.81 -1.89
C PHE A 251 -5.08 -10.90 -1.42
N ALA A 252 -4.71 -12.18 -1.50
CA ALA A 252 -5.60 -13.30 -1.17
C ALA A 252 -6.12 -13.22 0.28
N ASP A 253 -5.29 -12.75 1.21
CA ASP A 253 -5.65 -12.57 2.62
C ASP A 253 -6.85 -11.61 2.78
N ASP A 254 -6.81 -10.45 2.13
CA ASP A 254 -7.87 -9.46 2.20
C ASP A 254 -9.17 -9.95 1.51
N TRP A 255 -9.06 -10.67 0.41
CA TRP A 255 -10.22 -11.27 -0.26
C TRP A 255 -10.89 -12.34 0.60
N ILE A 256 -10.11 -13.25 1.18
CA ILE A 256 -10.62 -14.29 2.08
C ILE A 256 -11.41 -13.68 3.23
N ILE A 257 -10.87 -12.66 3.89
CA ILE A 257 -11.53 -11.95 4.99
C ILE A 257 -12.89 -11.39 4.55
N ARG A 258 -12.97 -10.77 3.37
CA ARG A 258 -14.21 -10.16 2.87
C ARG A 258 -15.21 -11.20 2.41
N TRP A 259 -14.74 -12.27 1.75
CA TRP A 259 -15.58 -13.35 1.28
C TRP A 259 -16.27 -14.05 2.44
N PHE A 260 -15.53 -14.54 3.42
CA PHE A 260 -16.09 -15.18 4.61
C PHE A 260 -16.85 -14.17 5.49
N GLY A 261 -16.32 -12.98 5.70
CA GLY A 261 -16.93 -11.94 6.50
C GLY A 261 -18.30 -11.51 5.99
N SER A 262 -18.55 -11.58 4.67
CA SER A 262 -19.84 -11.23 4.09
C SER A 262 -20.99 -12.18 4.48
N TYR A 263 -20.70 -13.41 4.90
CA TYR A 263 -21.70 -14.37 5.39
C TYR A 263 -22.01 -14.22 6.89
N LEU A 264 -21.23 -13.41 7.60
CA LEU A 264 -21.40 -13.18 9.02
C LEU A 264 -22.43 -12.04 9.23
N GLN A 265 -22.68 -11.72 10.50
CA GLN A 265 -23.54 -10.59 10.84
C GLN A 265 -22.97 -9.25 10.35
N PRO A 266 -23.82 -8.25 10.06
CA PRO A 266 -23.36 -6.91 9.70
C PRO A 266 -22.34 -6.36 10.72
N ALA A 267 -21.37 -5.60 10.25
CA ALA A 267 -20.19 -5.08 10.95
C ALA A 267 -19.02 -6.07 11.11
N SER A 268 -19.15 -7.33 10.72
CA SER A 268 -18.08 -8.33 10.90
C SER A 268 -16.81 -8.01 10.11
N ILE A 269 -16.92 -7.53 8.87
CA ILE A 269 -15.77 -7.12 8.06
C ILE A 269 -15.09 -5.90 8.70
N THR A 270 -15.87 -5.02 9.28
CA THR A 270 -15.37 -3.83 10.00
C THR A 270 -14.58 -4.22 11.24
N TRP A 271 -15.10 -5.12 12.08
CA TRP A 271 -14.37 -5.61 13.27
C TRP A 271 -13.08 -6.32 12.91
N LEU A 272 -13.11 -7.15 11.87
CA LEU A 272 -11.92 -7.80 11.32
C LEU A 272 -10.90 -6.76 10.84
N SER A 273 -11.34 -5.70 10.17
CA SER A 273 -10.46 -4.63 9.69
C SER A 273 -9.83 -3.85 10.83
N TYR A 274 -10.59 -3.47 11.86
CA TYR A 274 -10.07 -2.77 13.03
C TYR A 274 -9.09 -3.63 13.85
N GLY A 275 -9.43 -4.90 14.11
CA GLY A 275 -8.53 -5.83 14.80
C GLY A 275 -7.22 -6.03 14.05
N LYS A 276 -7.28 -6.18 12.71
CA LYS A 276 -6.11 -6.31 11.84
C LYS A 276 -5.22 -5.06 11.87
N VAL A 277 -5.81 -3.87 11.85
CA VAL A 277 -5.06 -2.59 11.93
C VAL A 277 -4.34 -2.47 13.25
N LEU A 278 -4.98 -2.77 14.39
CA LEU A 278 -4.34 -2.75 15.69
C LEU A 278 -3.19 -3.75 15.79
N MET A 279 -3.38 -4.99 15.29
CA MET A 279 -2.33 -6.02 15.26
C MET A 279 -1.13 -5.57 14.42
N ARG A 280 -1.35 -4.83 13.32
CA ARG A 280 -0.27 -4.34 12.46
C ARG A 280 0.63 -3.28 13.11
N VAL A 281 0.22 -2.63 14.20
CA VAL A 281 1.03 -1.60 14.88
C VAL A 281 2.29 -2.24 15.50
N PRO A 282 2.21 -3.17 16.46
CA PRO A 282 3.40 -3.79 17.03
C PRO A 282 4.17 -4.63 16.00
N LEU A 283 3.47 -5.33 15.11
CA LEU A 283 4.07 -6.10 14.03
C LEU A 283 4.94 -5.23 13.12
N GLY A 284 4.44 -4.06 12.72
CA GLY A 284 5.16 -3.15 11.86
C GLY A 284 6.39 -2.53 12.53
N LEU A 285 6.33 -2.25 13.83
CA LEU A 285 7.48 -1.72 14.56
C LEU A 285 8.62 -2.75 14.64
N VAL A 286 8.32 -3.97 15.05
CA VAL A 286 9.33 -5.03 15.25
C VAL A 286 9.77 -5.64 13.92
N GLY A 287 8.81 -6.08 13.10
CA GLY A 287 9.10 -6.76 11.83
C GLY A 287 9.88 -5.89 10.85
N GLN A 288 9.45 -4.62 10.70
CA GLN A 288 10.13 -3.70 9.79
C GLN A 288 11.53 -3.30 10.29
N ALA A 289 11.70 -3.08 11.60
CA ALA A 289 13.02 -2.76 12.16
C ALA A 289 14.02 -3.90 11.91
N ILE A 290 13.61 -5.14 12.16
CA ILE A 290 14.45 -6.32 11.93
C ILE A 290 14.70 -6.54 10.43
N GLY A 291 13.67 -6.43 9.58
CA GLY A 291 13.80 -6.59 8.12
C GLY A 291 14.78 -5.60 7.52
N VAL A 292 14.60 -4.30 7.83
CA VAL A 292 15.50 -3.23 7.31
C VAL A 292 16.93 -3.41 7.81
N ALA A 293 17.13 -3.81 9.07
CA ALA A 293 18.48 -4.02 9.62
C ALA A 293 19.19 -5.25 9.04
N SER A 294 18.45 -6.33 8.75
CA SER A 294 19.04 -7.58 8.24
C SER A 294 19.26 -7.58 6.73
N PHE A 295 18.45 -6.86 5.97
CA PHE A 295 18.45 -6.89 4.50
C PHE A 295 19.83 -6.61 3.86
N PRO A 296 20.60 -5.56 4.24
CA PRO A 296 21.92 -5.30 3.64
C PRO A 296 22.91 -6.45 3.86
N ILE A 297 22.89 -7.05 5.06
CA ILE A 297 23.79 -8.17 5.41
C ILE A 297 23.42 -9.40 4.59
N LEU A 298 22.15 -9.73 4.50
CA LEU A 298 21.65 -10.87 3.71
C LEU A 298 21.98 -10.69 2.22
N ALA A 299 21.75 -9.49 1.67
CA ALA A 299 22.05 -9.16 0.28
C ALA A 299 23.56 -9.27 -0.02
N GLN A 300 24.43 -8.81 0.88
CA GLN A 300 25.88 -8.94 0.76
C GLN A 300 26.29 -10.42 0.75
N LEU A 301 25.87 -11.21 1.73
CA LEU A 301 26.21 -12.63 1.82
C LEU A 301 25.73 -13.42 0.59
N TYR A 302 24.54 -13.08 0.06
CA TYR A 302 24.05 -13.67 -1.18
C TYR A 302 24.94 -13.32 -2.37
N SER A 303 25.36 -12.05 -2.51
CA SER A 303 26.25 -11.62 -3.61
C SER A 303 27.63 -12.26 -3.55
N GLU A 304 28.14 -12.51 -2.32
CA GLU A 304 29.40 -13.19 -2.05
C GLU A 304 29.28 -14.73 -2.15
N ARG A 305 28.09 -15.27 -2.43
CA ARG A 305 27.78 -16.71 -2.47
C ARG A 305 28.09 -17.46 -1.18
N LYS A 306 28.08 -16.79 -0.03
CA LYS A 306 28.29 -17.34 1.30
C LYS A 306 26.99 -17.90 1.87
N PHE A 307 26.47 -18.96 1.26
CA PHE A 307 25.14 -19.49 1.61
C PHE A 307 25.03 -20.07 3.03
N GLU A 308 26.13 -20.59 3.58
CA GLU A 308 26.14 -21.08 4.98
C GLU A 308 25.99 -19.93 5.98
N ASP A 309 26.73 -18.85 5.79
CA ASP A 309 26.62 -17.64 6.62
C ASP A 309 25.27 -16.96 6.44
N LEU A 310 24.77 -16.91 5.19
CA LEU A 310 23.45 -16.40 4.87
C LEU A 310 22.36 -17.17 5.66
N ASN A 311 22.39 -18.50 5.62
CA ASN A 311 21.43 -19.34 6.37
C ASN A 311 21.58 -19.15 7.87
N ARG A 312 22.80 -19.00 8.40
CA ARG A 312 23.05 -18.74 9.81
C ARG A 312 22.44 -17.40 10.26
N ILE A 313 22.70 -16.32 9.51
CA ILE A 313 22.15 -14.99 9.79
C ILE A 313 20.64 -14.99 9.65
N LEU A 314 20.09 -15.59 8.59
CA LEU A 314 18.65 -15.70 8.37
C LEU A 314 17.96 -16.42 9.54
N ASN A 315 18.48 -17.57 9.97
CA ASN A 315 17.96 -18.31 11.12
C ASN A 315 18.08 -17.51 12.44
N SER A 316 19.19 -16.78 12.65
CA SER A 316 19.35 -15.93 13.82
C SER A 316 18.34 -14.78 13.83
N THR A 317 18.10 -14.16 12.66
CA THR A 317 17.13 -13.10 12.47
C THR A 317 15.70 -13.60 12.75
N PHE A 318 15.34 -14.78 12.24
CA PHE A 318 14.04 -15.40 12.55
C PHE A 318 13.89 -15.72 14.05
N LYS A 319 14.91 -16.26 14.70
CA LYS A 319 14.88 -16.51 16.15
C LYS A 319 14.68 -15.22 16.93
N GLY A 320 15.38 -14.15 16.58
CA GLY A 320 15.23 -12.83 17.20
C GLY A 320 13.82 -12.24 16.99
N LEU A 321 13.26 -12.38 15.78
CA LEU A 321 11.92 -11.95 15.46
C LEU A 321 10.87 -12.71 16.29
N ILE A 322 10.95 -14.04 16.35
CA ILE A 322 10.03 -14.89 17.13
C ILE A 322 10.16 -14.56 18.62
N PHE A 323 11.39 -14.41 19.13
CA PHE A 323 11.64 -14.05 20.53
C PHE A 323 10.97 -12.74 20.94
N LEU A 324 10.87 -11.75 20.05
CA LEU A 324 10.20 -10.50 20.32
C LEU A 324 8.70 -10.58 20.06
N LEU A 325 8.27 -11.16 18.92
CA LEU A 325 6.86 -11.15 18.53
C LEU A 325 5.98 -12.09 19.36
N VAL A 326 6.50 -13.22 19.86
CA VAL A 326 5.69 -14.14 20.68
C VAL A 326 5.26 -13.51 22.00
N PRO A 327 6.13 -12.89 22.81
CA PRO A 327 5.70 -12.15 24.01
C PRO A 327 4.76 -10.98 23.68
N ILE A 328 5.04 -10.22 22.62
CA ILE A 328 4.17 -9.12 22.20
C ILE A 328 2.79 -9.64 21.79
N SER A 329 2.74 -10.77 21.06
CA SER A 329 1.51 -11.45 20.69
C SER A 329 0.72 -11.88 21.94
N ALA A 330 1.37 -12.55 22.89
CA ALA A 330 0.74 -12.95 24.14
C ALA A 330 0.21 -11.75 24.93
N LEU A 331 0.97 -10.67 25.02
CA LEU A 331 0.55 -9.44 25.68
C LEU A 331 -0.64 -8.80 24.95
N THR A 332 -0.60 -8.74 23.61
CA THR A 332 -1.70 -8.18 22.80
C THR A 332 -2.98 -9.01 22.96
N ILE A 333 -2.87 -10.34 23.03
CA ILE A 333 -4.03 -11.22 23.29
C ILE A 333 -4.59 -10.94 24.68
N ALA A 334 -3.73 -10.93 25.72
CA ALA A 334 -4.16 -10.70 27.09
C ALA A 334 -4.78 -9.32 27.34
N GLN A 335 -4.30 -8.31 26.59
CA GLN A 335 -4.75 -6.92 26.69
C GLN A 335 -5.65 -6.49 25.55
N SER A 336 -6.22 -7.42 24.77
CA SER A 336 -7.02 -7.08 23.58
C SER A 336 -8.21 -6.18 23.90
N GLN A 337 -8.97 -6.45 24.96
CA GLN A 337 -10.08 -5.60 25.38
C GLN A 337 -9.61 -4.21 25.84
N PRO A 338 -8.69 -4.04 26.80
CA PRO A 338 -8.18 -2.73 27.19
C PRO A 338 -7.62 -1.92 26.02
N LEU A 339 -6.90 -2.56 25.09
CA LEU A 339 -6.33 -1.89 23.91
C LEU A 339 -7.42 -1.37 22.98
N VAL A 340 -8.45 -2.17 22.71
CA VAL A 340 -9.57 -1.75 21.86
C VAL A 340 -10.37 -0.65 22.52
N HIS A 341 -10.64 -0.77 23.82
CA HIS A 341 -11.30 0.29 24.58
C HIS A 341 -10.50 1.59 24.59
N LEU A 342 -9.18 1.52 24.80
CA LEU A 342 -8.31 2.71 24.79
C LEU A 342 -8.42 3.48 23.46
N VAL A 343 -8.53 2.75 22.35
CA VAL A 343 -8.54 3.35 21.01
C VAL A 343 -9.94 3.80 20.58
N PHE A 344 -10.95 2.97 20.81
CA PHE A 344 -12.26 3.13 20.19
C PHE A 344 -13.41 3.50 21.14
N SER A 345 -13.19 3.58 22.47
CA SER A 345 -14.25 3.93 23.43
C SER A 345 -14.92 5.28 23.19
N HIS A 346 -14.17 6.23 22.59
CA HIS A 346 -14.70 7.57 22.25
C HIS A 346 -15.17 7.66 20.78
N THR A 347 -15.58 6.54 20.20
CA THR A 347 -16.13 6.47 18.84
C THR A 347 -17.61 6.08 18.88
N ARG A 348 -18.22 5.86 17.70
CA ARG A 348 -19.61 5.40 17.59
C ARG A 348 -19.75 3.87 17.69
N LEU A 349 -18.74 3.17 18.16
CA LEU A 349 -18.82 1.73 18.39
C LEU A 349 -19.55 1.46 19.71
N HIS A 350 -20.49 0.52 19.67
CA HIS A 350 -21.16 0.01 20.86
C HIS A 350 -20.28 -1.01 21.60
N GLU A 351 -20.61 -1.35 22.84
CA GLU A 351 -19.84 -2.30 23.64
C GLU A 351 -19.67 -3.67 22.96
N ALA A 352 -20.71 -4.14 22.28
CA ALA A 352 -20.65 -5.39 21.50
C ALA A 352 -19.63 -5.32 20.35
N ASP A 353 -19.50 -4.16 19.68
CA ASP A 353 -18.52 -3.94 18.62
C ASP A 353 -17.08 -3.94 19.17
N LEU A 354 -16.88 -3.31 20.34
CA LEU A 354 -15.59 -3.28 21.01
C LEU A 354 -15.15 -4.69 21.41
N GLN A 355 -16.07 -5.50 21.97
CA GLN A 355 -15.79 -6.90 22.33
C GLN A 355 -15.49 -7.75 21.10
N ALA A 356 -16.26 -7.61 20.03
CA ALA A 356 -16.03 -8.30 18.77
C ALA A 356 -14.68 -7.90 18.15
N THR A 357 -14.34 -6.61 18.14
CA THR A 357 -13.05 -6.10 17.68
C THR A 357 -11.90 -6.63 18.54
N ALA A 358 -12.07 -6.70 19.86
CA ALA A 358 -11.07 -7.26 20.77
C ALA A 358 -10.85 -8.77 20.52
N ALA A 359 -11.91 -9.52 20.27
CA ALA A 359 -11.80 -10.93 19.88
C ALA A 359 -11.02 -11.08 18.56
N THR A 360 -11.34 -10.28 17.55
CA THR A 360 -10.61 -10.33 16.27
C THR A 360 -9.14 -9.94 16.43
N LEU A 361 -8.82 -8.93 17.23
CA LEU A 361 -7.44 -8.56 17.57
C LEU A 361 -6.70 -9.74 18.23
N ALA A 362 -7.32 -10.41 19.19
CA ALA A 362 -6.72 -11.57 19.87
C ALA A 362 -6.44 -12.70 18.86
N PHE A 363 -7.39 -13.07 18.01
CA PHE A 363 -7.20 -14.12 17.01
C PHE A 363 -6.14 -13.77 15.97
N PHE A 364 -6.12 -12.57 15.44
CA PHE A 364 -5.06 -12.14 14.52
C PHE A 364 -3.68 -12.16 15.19
N SER A 365 -3.61 -11.82 16.47
CA SER A 365 -2.35 -11.79 17.22
C SER A 365 -1.73 -13.18 17.39
N ILE A 366 -2.50 -14.25 17.34
CA ILE A 366 -1.96 -15.63 17.37
C ILE A 366 -0.99 -15.86 16.19
N GLY A 367 -1.31 -15.34 15.00
CA GLY A 367 -0.50 -15.47 13.78
C GLY A 367 0.54 -14.36 13.60
N MET A 368 0.71 -13.44 14.54
CA MET A 368 1.55 -12.25 14.38
C MET A 368 3.01 -12.59 14.00
N PHE A 369 3.57 -13.67 14.57
CA PHE A 369 4.93 -14.10 14.24
C PHE A 369 5.07 -14.60 12.80
N ALA A 370 4.03 -15.25 12.23
CA ALA A 370 4.04 -15.73 10.87
C ALA A 370 3.99 -14.54 9.87
N TRP A 371 3.16 -13.54 10.13
CA TRP A 371 3.19 -12.30 9.34
C TRP A 371 4.49 -11.51 9.52
N GLY A 372 5.10 -11.57 10.71
CA GLY A 372 6.42 -10.99 10.95
C GLY A 372 7.50 -11.61 10.07
N ALA A 373 7.42 -12.89 9.79
CA ALA A 373 8.35 -13.59 8.91
C ALA A 373 8.41 -13.01 7.50
N GLN A 374 7.30 -12.46 6.96
CA GLN A 374 7.25 -11.81 5.64
C GLN A 374 8.19 -10.59 5.51
N TYR A 375 8.59 -9.95 6.62
CA TYR A 375 9.52 -8.82 6.58
C TYR A 375 10.98 -9.24 6.38
N ILE A 376 11.28 -10.52 6.53
CA ILE A 376 12.65 -11.07 6.41
C ILE A 376 12.81 -11.79 5.06
N LEU A 377 11.74 -12.42 4.57
CA LEU A 377 11.70 -13.14 3.29
C LEU A 377 11.53 -12.19 2.11
#